data_6b2ebb13557cc17e6007322feab17780
#
_entry.id   6b2ebb13557cc17e6007322feab17780
#
_cell.length_a   1.000
_cell.length_b   1.000
_cell.length_c   1.000
_cell.angle_alpha   90.00
_cell.angle_beta   90.00
_cell.angle_gamma   90.00
#
_symmetry.space_group_name_H-M   'P 1'
#
loop_
_entity.id
_entity.type
_entity.pdbx_description
1 polymer ?
#
loop_
_entity_poly.entity_id
_entity_poly.type
_entity_poly.pdbx_seq_one_letter_code
_entity_poly.pdbx_strand_id
1 'polypeptide(L)'
;YYTFLGKEINDFSIDANMGFNIYPFRRYRKSPISFNAHFGTNLKEPDYYQQHYYSNHYKWDNDFSKISTTTLDGTISIPHWKLNIDAGWTLIKNHIYYDGQAMAQQEASAVSVFNVSLTKNFKLWGLHFDNQALFQLSSNEDVIPLPMVAINARWYWQFNVVKKVMQMQIGANVTYNTNWYAPGYSPALGMFYNQKVEKYGNCPYIDAFVNIQWKRACIFVKFVNVGMGWPMEHADYFSAHGYIRPQRAFKLGIFWPFYMQPGRNKSVGNAGGG
;
A
#
# COMPACT_ATOMS: atom_id res chain seq x y z
N TYR A 1 20.81 -2.91 15.90
CA TYR A 1 20.95 -2.37 17.25
C TYR A 1 20.79 -3.48 18.29
N TYR A 2 21.19 -3.19 19.52
CA TYR A 2 21.01 -4.09 20.66
C TYR A 2 20.74 -3.25 21.91
N THR A 3 19.73 -3.64 22.72
CA THR A 3 19.36 -2.93 23.96
C THR A 3 19.98 -3.62 25.19
N PHE A 4 20.77 -2.88 25.94
CA PHE A 4 21.51 -3.41 27.07
C PHE A 4 20.82 -3.22 28.43
N LEU A 5 19.87 -2.27 28.53
CA LEU A 5 19.23 -1.90 29.80
C LEU A 5 17.74 -1.61 29.63
N GLY A 6 16.97 -1.79 30.71
CA GLY A 6 15.55 -1.50 30.75
C GLY A 6 14.66 -2.71 30.49
N LYS A 7 13.36 -2.47 30.27
CA LYS A 7 12.39 -3.53 29.95
C LYS A 7 12.68 -4.20 28.61
N GLU A 8 13.28 -3.49 27.66
CA GLU A 8 13.66 -3.95 26.34
C GLU A 8 15.05 -4.61 26.30
N ILE A 9 15.58 -5.02 27.47
CA ILE A 9 16.89 -5.70 27.53
C ILE A 9 16.88 -6.94 26.61
N ASN A 10 17.96 -7.14 25.84
CA ASN A 10 18.10 -8.18 24.81
C ASN A 10 17.23 -7.99 23.56
N ASP A 11 16.59 -6.83 23.37
CA ASP A 11 16.04 -6.50 22.06
C ASP A 11 17.17 -6.25 21.07
N PHE A 12 17.04 -6.78 19.87
CA PHE A 12 18.01 -6.55 18.80
C PHE A 12 17.36 -6.46 17.44
N SER A 13 18.02 -5.79 16.51
CA SER A 13 17.69 -5.80 15.09
C SER A 13 18.96 -5.87 14.26
N ILE A 14 18.96 -6.74 13.27
CA ILE A 14 20.00 -6.90 12.27
C ILE A 14 19.34 -6.76 10.91
N ASP A 15 19.86 -5.84 10.10
CA ASP A 15 19.38 -5.59 8.77
C ASP A 15 20.56 -5.65 7.79
N ALA A 16 20.40 -6.42 6.73
CA ALA A 16 21.36 -6.53 5.65
C ALA A 16 20.71 -6.26 4.30
N ASN A 17 21.32 -5.40 3.52
CA ASN A 17 20.84 -5.06 2.19
C ASN A 17 21.93 -5.32 1.16
N MET A 18 21.58 -5.96 0.07
CA MET A 18 22.45 -6.17 -1.08
C MET A 18 21.73 -5.72 -2.35
N GLY A 19 22.43 -4.97 -3.17
CA GLY A 19 21.88 -4.51 -4.45
C GLY A 19 22.94 -4.57 -5.56
N PHE A 20 22.50 -4.93 -6.75
CA PHE A 20 23.34 -4.88 -7.95
C PHE A 20 22.53 -4.51 -9.18
N ASN A 21 23.22 -3.97 -10.17
CA ASN A 21 22.64 -3.53 -11.44
C ASN A 21 23.24 -4.30 -12.60
N ILE A 22 22.36 -4.76 -13.49
CA ILE A 22 22.76 -5.45 -14.72
C ILE A 22 22.47 -4.55 -15.92
N TYR A 23 23.42 -4.49 -16.85
CA TYR A 23 23.36 -3.71 -18.08
C TYR A 23 23.42 -4.64 -19.31
N PRO A 24 22.35 -5.39 -19.61
CA PRO A 24 22.41 -6.46 -20.62
C PRO A 24 22.74 -5.93 -22.02
N PHE A 25 22.35 -4.70 -22.35
CA PHE A 25 22.60 -4.05 -23.63
C PHE A 25 22.91 -2.56 -23.47
N ARG A 26 23.51 -1.93 -24.50
CA ARG A 26 23.83 -0.48 -24.50
C ARG A 26 22.61 0.41 -24.19
N ARG A 27 21.40 -0.01 -24.59
CA ARG A 27 20.13 0.72 -24.29
C ARG A 27 19.80 0.78 -22.80
N TYR A 28 20.31 -0.15 -21.98
CA TYR A 28 20.08 -0.19 -20.53
C TYR A 28 21.09 0.62 -19.72
N ARG A 29 22.09 1.29 -20.36
CA ARG A 29 23.07 2.11 -19.64
C ARG A 29 22.44 3.21 -18.77
N LYS A 30 21.30 3.78 -19.22
CA LYS A 30 20.56 4.82 -18.48
C LYS A 30 19.45 4.27 -17.59
N SER A 31 19.09 3.01 -17.72
CA SER A 31 17.98 2.37 -17.01
C SER A 31 18.34 0.90 -16.79
N PRO A 32 19.24 0.60 -15.85
CA PRO A 32 19.67 -0.77 -15.57
C PRO A 32 18.53 -1.63 -15.06
N ILE A 33 18.70 -2.94 -15.14
CA ILE A 33 17.90 -3.88 -14.38
C ILE A 33 18.52 -3.93 -12.99
N SER A 34 17.73 -3.56 -11.98
CA SER A 34 18.18 -3.52 -10.58
C SER A 34 17.63 -4.72 -9.83
N PHE A 35 18.50 -5.36 -9.06
CA PHE A 35 18.16 -6.43 -8.13
C PHE A 35 18.52 -5.94 -6.73
N ASN A 36 17.58 -6.00 -5.82
CA ASN A 36 17.81 -5.70 -4.40
C ASN A 36 17.32 -6.89 -3.58
N ALA A 37 18.09 -7.27 -2.59
CA ALA A 37 17.72 -8.25 -1.58
C ALA A 37 17.88 -7.63 -0.20
N HIS A 38 16.92 -7.86 0.65
CA HIS A 38 16.91 -7.42 2.03
C HIS A 38 16.71 -8.63 2.94
N PHE A 39 17.51 -8.73 3.95
CA PHE A 39 17.36 -9.65 5.07
C PHE A 39 17.28 -8.84 6.35
N GLY A 40 16.23 -9.06 7.13
CA GLY A 40 16.01 -8.45 8.42
C GLY A 40 15.69 -9.50 9.47
N THR A 41 16.25 -9.37 10.67
CA THR A 41 15.80 -10.15 11.81
C THR A 41 15.79 -9.27 13.04
N ASN A 42 14.70 -9.36 13.81
CA ASN A 42 14.57 -8.61 15.04
C ASN A 42 13.94 -9.47 16.15
N LEU A 43 14.29 -9.13 17.36
CA LEU A 43 13.64 -9.60 18.58
C LEU A 43 13.20 -8.36 19.35
N LYS A 44 11.92 -8.27 19.67
CA LYS A 44 11.32 -7.07 20.30
C LYS A 44 10.43 -7.47 21.46
N GLU A 45 10.52 -6.71 22.54
CA GLU A 45 9.59 -6.77 23.66
C GLU A 45 8.19 -6.32 23.20
N PRO A 46 7.09 -7.00 23.60
CA PRO A 46 5.73 -6.54 23.34
C PRO A 46 5.47 -5.14 23.90
N ASP A 47 4.62 -4.38 23.23
CA ASP A 47 4.26 -3.05 23.69
C ASP A 47 3.50 -3.13 25.03
N TYR A 48 3.71 -2.13 25.90
CA TYR A 48 3.11 -2.11 27.25
C TYR A 48 1.60 -2.36 27.24
N TYR A 49 0.87 -1.73 26.30
CA TYR A 49 -0.58 -1.89 26.22
C TYR A 49 -1.04 -3.26 25.69
N GLN A 50 -0.17 -4.01 25.04
CA GLN A 50 -0.44 -5.40 24.68
C GLN A 50 -0.35 -6.32 25.91
N GLN A 51 0.50 -5.99 26.86
CA GLN A 51 0.68 -6.75 28.09
C GLN A 51 -0.29 -6.29 29.19
N HIS A 52 -0.38 -4.99 29.44
CA HIS A 52 -1.16 -4.44 30.55
C HIS A 52 -2.15 -3.39 30.04
N TYR A 53 -3.44 -3.66 30.15
CA TYR A 53 -4.50 -2.73 29.75
C TYR A 53 -5.67 -2.75 30.72
N TYR A 54 -6.08 -1.58 31.19
CA TYR A 54 -7.18 -1.41 32.13
C TYR A 54 -8.08 -0.25 31.67
N SER A 55 -9.30 -0.58 31.24
CA SER A 55 -10.32 0.40 30.89
C SER A 55 -11.69 -0.06 31.37
N ASN A 56 -12.74 0.73 31.12
CA ASN A 56 -14.10 0.37 31.51
C ASN A 56 -14.65 -0.85 30.76
N HIS A 57 -14.15 -1.16 29.57
CA HIS A 57 -14.68 -2.22 28.71
C HIS A 57 -13.71 -3.38 28.52
N TYR A 58 -12.40 -3.13 28.63
CA TYR A 58 -11.35 -4.11 28.38
C TYR A 58 -10.36 -4.11 29.53
N LYS A 59 -9.99 -5.32 29.94
CA LYS A 59 -9.00 -5.50 31.00
C LYS A 59 -8.21 -6.76 30.74
N TRP A 60 -6.89 -6.63 30.66
CA TRP A 60 -5.97 -7.77 30.64
C TRP A 60 -4.65 -7.44 31.31
N ASP A 61 -4.00 -8.47 31.80
CA ASP A 61 -2.68 -8.46 32.43
C ASP A 61 -1.96 -9.72 31.96
N ASN A 62 -1.21 -9.59 30.88
CA ASN A 62 -0.54 -10.68 30.17
C ASN A 62 0.97 -10.60 30.42
N ASP A 63 1.64 -11.76 30.37
CA ASP A 63 3.09 -11.88 30.38
C ASP A 63 3.51 -12.54 29.06
N PHE A 64 3.55 -11.74 27.98
CA PHE A 64 3.88 -12.21 26.66
C PHE A 64 5.37 -12.31 26.44
N SER A 65 5.77 -13.37 25.74
CA SER A 65 7.15 -13.54 25.27
C SER A 65 7.51 -12.55 24.17
N LYS A 66 8.80 -12.27 24.01
CA LYS A 66 9.33 -11.42 22.94
C LYS A 66 8.93 -11.93 21.56
N ILE A 67 8.58 -10.99 20.71
CA ILE A 67 8.23 -11.24 19.31
C ILE A 67 9.51 -11.32 18.48
N SER A 68 9.72 -12.44 17.78
CA SER A 68 10.82 -12.57 16.82
C SER A 68 10.29 -12.50 15.40
N THR A 69 10.82 -11.60 14.60
CA THR A 69 10.47 -11.45 13.19
C THR A 69 11.70 -11.63 12.32
N THR A 70 11.61 -12.49 11.31
CA THR A 70 12.65 -12.66 10.29
C THR A 70 12.03 -12.40 8.94
N THR A 71 12.61 -11.51 8.16
CA THR A 71 12.10 -11.08 6.84
C THR A 71 13.17 -11.30 5.78
N LEU A 72 12.78 -11.81 4.63
CA LEU A 72 13.59 -11.94 3.44
C LEU A 72 12.81 -11.37 2.27
N ASP A 73 13.29 -10.28 1.68
CA ASP A 73 12.66 -9.60 0.56
C ASP A 73 13.59 -9.53 -0.63
N GLY A 74 13.01 -9.63 -1.83
CA GLY A 74 13.72 -9.46 -3.09
C GLY A 74 12.93 -8.57 -4.03
N THR A 75 13.60 -7.59 -4.65
CA THR A 75 13.01 -6.68 -5.64
C THR A 75 13.78 -6.76 -6.95
N ILE A 76 13.03 -6.93 -8.03
CA ILE A 76 13.54 -6.82 -9.41
C ILE A 76 12.86 -5.63 -10.07
N SER A 77 13.66 -4.64 -10.47
CA SER A 77 13.17 -3.46 -11.17
C SER A 77 13.73 -3.40 -12.59
N ILE A 78 12.82 -3.31 -13.57
CA ILE A 78 13.15 -3.16 -15.00
C ILE A 78 12.51 -1.86 -15.51
N PRO A 79 13.15 -0.70 -15.29
CA PRO A 79 12.56 0.60 -15.62
C PRO A 79 12.22 0.77 -17.09
N HIS A 80 13.01 0.14 -18.00
CA HIS A 80 12.73 0.18 -19.43
C HIS A 80 11.38 -0.44 -19.78
N TRP A 81 10.96 -1.46 -19.06
CA TRP A 81 9.65 -2.11 -19.21
C TRP A 81 8.62 -1.57 -18.24
N LYS A 82 8.99 -0.63 -17.37
CA LYS A 82 8.15 -0.15 -16.26
C LYS A 82 7.56 -1.32 -15.47
N LEU A 83 8.42 -2.27 -15.15
CA LEU A 83 8.09 -3.49 -14.45
C LEU A 83 8.86 -3.55 -13.14
N ASN A 84 8.14 -3.75 -12.02
CA ASN A 84 8.71 -4.10 -10.73
C ASN A 84 8.06 -5.38 -10.23
N ILE A 85 8.88 -6.26 -9.70
CA ILE A 85 8.47 -7.50 -9.05
C ILE A 85 9.12 -7.49 -7.67
N ASP A 86 8.29 -7.57 -6.64
CA ASP A 86 8.73 -7.67 -5.26
C ASP A 86 8.24 -9.00 -4.71
N ALA A 87 9.10 -9.78 -4.09
CA ALA A 87 8.75 -11.03 -3.41
C ALA A 87 9.29 -10.99 -2.00
N GLY A 88 8.47 -11.36 -1.03
CA GLY A 88 8.83 -11.33 0.38
C GLY A 88 8.36 -12.58 1.12
N TRP A 89 9.14 -12.96 2.10
CA TRP A 89 8.80 -13.98 3.06
C TRP A 89 9.12 -13.48 4.46
N THR A 90 8.14 -13.56 5.35
CA THR A 90 8.27 -13.14 6.75
C THR A 90 7.88 -14.28 7.66
N LEU A 91 8.73 -14.59 8.63
CA LEU A 91 8.46 -15.55 9.70
C LEU A 91 8.34 -14.79 11.02
N ILE A 92 7.21 -14.96 11.71
CA ILE A 92 6.93 -14.31 12.98
C ILE A 92 6.71 -15.38 14.04
N LYS A 93 7.47 -15.34 15.11
CA LYS A 93 7.26 -16.16 16.29
C LYS A 93 6.69 -15.31 17.42
N ASN A 94 5.80 -15.89 18.22
CA ASN A 94 5.13 -15.21 19.32
C ASN A 94 4.36 -13.96 18.85
N HIS A 95 3.68 -14.06 17.68
CA HIS A 95 2.91 -12.95 17.14
C HIS A 95 1.75 -12.58 18.07
N ILE A 96 1.59 -11.30 18.35
CA ILE A 96 0.47 -10.79 19.16
C ILE A 96 -0.61 -10.27 18.23
N TYR A 97 -1.84 -10.71 18.47
CA TYR A 97 -3.02 -10.31 17.73
C TYR A 97 -4.19 -10.08 18.70
N TYR A 98 -5.24 -9.43 18.22
CA TYR A 98 -6.48 -9.27 19.00
C TYR A 98 -7.52 -10.25 18.44
N ASP A 99 -8.08 -11.07 19.30
CA ASP A 99 -9.06 -12.10 18.94
C ASP A 99 -10.45 -11.51 18.64
N GLY A 100 -11.45 -12.36 18.35
CA GLY A 100 -12.82 -11.94 18.01
C GLY A 100 -13.56 -11.17 19.12
N GLN A 101 -13.03 -11.15 20.33
CA GLN A 101 -13.51 -10.36 21.46
C GLN A 101 -12.66 -9.10 21.68
N ALA A 102 -11.74 -8.80 20.76
CA ALA A 102 -10.76 -7.73 20.85
C ALA A 102 -9.82 -7.82 22.08
N MET A 103 -9.56 -9.04 22.57
CA MET A 103 -8.60 -9.31 23.64
C MET A 103 -7.24 -9.63 23.05
N ALA A 104 -6.17 -9.11 23.67
CA ALA A 104 -4.79 -9.38 23.23
C ALA A 104 -4.43 -10.86 23.49
N GLN A 105 -3.96 -11.54 22.45
CA GLN A 105 -3.53 -12.94 22.47
C GLN A 105 -2.15 -13.06 21.83
N GLN A 106 -1.38 -14.06 22.24
CA GLN A 106 -0.10 -14.38 21.62
C GLN A 106 -0.16 -15.77 21.00
N GLU A 107 0.23 -15.86 19.72
CA GLU A 107 0.32 -17.14 18.98
C GLU A 107 1.64 -17.83 19.34
N ALA A 108 1.53 -19.02 19.89
CA ALA A 108 2.72 -19.81 20.31
C ALA A 108 3.48 -20.43 19.13
N SER A 109 2.78 -20.72 18.03
CA SER A 109 3.37 -21.26 16.81
C SER A 109 3.95 -20.17 15.92
N ALA A 110 4.95 -20.52 15.12
CA ALA A 110 5.50 -19.60 14.14
C ALA A 110 4.53 -19.40 12.99
N VAL A 111 4.21 -18.17 12.66
CA VAL A 111 3.37 -17.80 11.51
C VAL A 111 4.28 -17.28 10.40
N SER A 112 4.14 -17.85 9.20
CA SER A 112 4.84 -17.38 8.01
C SER A 112 3.88 -16.70 7.05
N VAL A 113 4.34 -15.59 6.46
CA VAL A 113 3.64 -14.84 5.41
C VAL A 113 4.51 -14.79 4.17
N PHE A 114 3.97 -15.22 3.05
CA PHE A 114 4.59 -15.07 1.74
C PHE A 114 3.81 -14.04 0.92
N ASN A 115 4.52 -13.15 0.22
CA ASN A 115 3.89 -12.17 -0.66
C ASN A 115 4.67 -12.00 -1.96
N VAL A 116 3.95 -11.72 -3.06
CA VAL A 116 4.53 -11.30 -4.34
C VAL A 116 3.73 -10.15 -4.88
N SER A 117 4.38 -9.04 -5.13
CA SER A 117 3.80 -7.85 -5.76
C SER A 117 4.35 -7.69 -7.18
N LEU A 118 3.46 -7.45 -8.12
CA LEU A 118 3.77 -7.17 -9.52
C LEU A 118 3.21 -5.80 -9.90
N THR A 119 4.08 -4.87 -10.24
CA THR A 119 3.69 -3.56 -10.79
C THR A 119 4.12 -3.49 -12.24
N LYS A 120 3.13 -3.28 -13.13
CA LYS A 120 3.37 -3.17 -14.57
C LYS A 120 2.60 -2.01 -15.18
N ASN A 121 3.32 -1.06 -15.75
CA ASN A 121 2.74 0.08 -16.45
C ASN A 121 3.09 0.00 -17.94
N PHE A 122 2.10 0.24 -18.80
CA PHE A 122 2.34 0.34 -20.23
C PHE A 122 1.45 1.42 -20.87
N LYS A 123 1.85 1.86 -22.04
CA LYS A 123 1.17 2.89 -22.80
C LYS A 123 1.01 2.47 -24.26
N LEU A 124 -0.20 2.62 -24.77
CA LEU A 124 -0.52 2.35 -26.16
C LEU A 124 -1.37 3.52 -26.72
N TRP A 125 -0.84 4.29 -27.69
CA TRP A 125 -1.54 5.40 -28.38
C TRP A 125 -2.31 6.38 -27.47
N GLY A 126 -1.74 6.71 -26.30
CA GLY A 126 -2.40 7.60 -25.34
C GLY A 126 -3.24 6.88 -24.28
N LEU A 127 -3.54 5.60 -24.45
CA LEU A 127 -4.09 4.75 -23.41
C LEU A 127 -2.96 4.36 -22.44
N HIS A 128 -3.20 4.55 -21.18
CA HIS A 128 -2.31 4.20 -20.09
C HIS A 128 -2.94 3.11 -19.24
N PHE A 129 -2.13 2.13 -18.86
CA PHE A 129 -2.52 1.00 -18.04
C PHE A 129 -1.51 0.87 -16.90
N ASP A 130 -1.90 1.36 -15.74
CA ASP A 130 -1.11 1.26 -14.52
C ASP A 130 -1.72 0.12 -13.68
N ASN A 131 -0.99 -0.99 -13.54
CA ASN A 131 -1.50 -2.19 -12.88
C ASN A 131 -0.58 -2.60 -11.74
N GLN A 132 -1.17 -2.99 -10.64
CA GLN A 132 -0.53 -3.60 -9.50
C GLN A 132 -1.35 -4.81 -9.06
N ALA A 133 -0.69 -5.95 -8.93
CA ALA A 133 -1.26 -7.17 -8.39
C ALA A 133 -0.42 -7.63 -7.20
N LEU A 134 -1.08 -8.00 -6.12
CA LEU A 134 -0.48 -8.55 -4.93
C LEU A 134 -1.05 -9.96 -4.72
N PHE A 135 -0.18 -10.93 -4.60
CA PHE A 135 -0.49 -12.27 -4.15
C PHE A 135 0.13 -12.49 -2.78
N GLN A 136 -0.60 -13.04 -1.83
CA GLN A 136 -0.12 -13.27 -0.47
C GLN A 136 -0.76 -14.49 0.16
N LEU A 137 0.01 -15.18 0.99
CA LEU A 137 -0.41 -16.35 1.72
C LEU A 137 0.07 -16.24 3.17
N SER A 138 -0.82 -16.54 4.10
CA SER A 138 -0.50 -16.71 5.51
C SER A 138 -0.56 -18.19 5.88
N SER A 139 0.40 -18.68 6.67
CA SER A 139 0.35 -20.06 7.18
C SER A 139 -0.73 -20.26 8.26
N ASN A 140 -1.20 -19.16 8.85
CA ASN A 140 -2.29 -19.15 9.83
C ASN A 140 -3.19 -17.92 9.59
N GLU A 141 -4.26 -18.13 8.82
CA GLU A 141 -5.23 -17.06 8.48
C GLU A 141 -6.06 -16.61 9.71
N ASP A 142 -6.08 -17.38 10.77
CA ASP A 142 -6.77 -17.01 12.01
C ASP A 142 -6.03 -15.92 12.78
N VAL A 143 -4.72 -15.91 12.65
CA VAL A 143 -3.83 -14.97 13.33
C VAL A 143 -3.50 -13.77 12.44
N ILE A 144 -3.18 -14.04 11.17
CA ILE A 144 -2.89 -13.01 10.16
C ILE A 144 -3.82 -13.24 8.97
N PRO A 145 -5.06 -12.74 9.01
CA PRO A 145 -6.01 -12.86 7.91
C PRO A 145 -5.60 -11.93 6.75
N LEU A 146 -5.41 -12.48 5.56
CA LEU A 146 -5.01 -11.76 4.36
C LEU A 146 -5.85 -12.19 3.15
N PRO A 147 -6.25 -11.27 2.25
CA PRO A 147 -6.79 -11.65 0.97
C PRO A 147 -5.68 -12.27 0.11
N MET A 148 -5.93 -13.45 -0.47
CA MET A 148 -4.94 -14.15 -1.28
C MET A 148 -4.49 -13.33 -2.50
N VAL A 149 -5.41 -12.62 -3.14
CA VAL A 149 -5.11 -11.75 -4.28
C VAL A 149 -5.75 -10.38 -4.07
N ALA A 150 -4.96 -9.33 -4.29
CA ALA A 150 -5.44 -7.96 -4.36
C ALA A 150 -4.94 -7.29 -5.65
N ILE A 151 -5.81 -6.60 -6.35
CA ILE A 151 -5.52 -5.94 -7.62
C ILE A 151 -5.89 -4.47 -7.52
N ASN A 152 -5.00 -3.60 -8.00
CA ASN A 152 -5.27 -2.20 -8.23
C ASN A 152 -4.91 -1.88 -9.68
N ALA A 153 -5.89 -1.41 -10.45
CA ALA A 153 -5.72 -1.07 -11.85
C ALA A 153 -6.23 0.34 -12.09
N ARG A 154 -5.43 1.13 -12.77
CA ARG A 154 -5.81 2.47 -13.23
C ARG A 154 -5.62 2.54 -14.73
N TRP A 155 -6.73 2.60 -15.45
CA TRP A 155 -6.75 2.66 -16.90
C TRP A 155 -7.33 3.97 -17.36
N TYR A 156 -6.60 4.71 -18.20
CA TYR A 156 -7.03 6.01 -18.65
C TYR A 156 -6.50 6.38 -20.03
N TRP A 157 -7.28 7.15 -20.74
CA TRP A 157 -6.89 7.77 -21.98
C TRP A 157 -6.44 9.21 -21.70
N GLN A 158 -5.23 9.54 -22.16
CA GLN A 158 -4.64 10.87 -22.02
C GLN A 158 -4.45 11.49 -23.40
N PHE A 159 -5.00 12.65 -23.59
CA PHE A 159 -4.91 13.40 -24.83
C PHE A 159 -4.88 14.91 -24.61
N ASN A 160 -4.36 15.67 -25.61
CA ASN A 160 -4.37 17.12 -25.59
C ASN A 160 -5.64 17.62 -26.29
N VAL A 161 -6.49 18.30 -25.55
CA VAL A 161 -7.66 19.01 -26.14
C VAL A 161 -7.17 20.23 -26.86
N VAL A 162 -6.25 21.00 -26.25
CA VAL A 162 -5.54 22.11 -26.88
C VAL A 162 -4.05 21.91 -26.65
N LYS A 163 -3.28 21.81 -27.75
CA LYS A 163 -1.82 21.59 -27.66
C LYS A 163 -1.15 22.60 -26.74
N LYS A 164 -0.35 22.10 -25.79
CA LYS A 164 0.41 22.91 -24.79
C LYS A 164 -0.44 23.75 -23.82
N VAL A 165 -1.78 23.72 -23.90
CA VAL A 165 -2.68 24.52 -23.07
C VAL A 165 -3.55 23.66 -22.18
N MET A 166 -4.20 22.64 -22.77
CA MET A 166 -5.15 21.80 -22.05
C MET A 166 -4.95 20.32 -22.37
N GLN A 167 -4.67 19.54 -21.34
CA GLN A 167 -4.57 18.09 -21.40
C GLN A 167 -5.69 17.49 -20.57
N MET A 168 -6.27 16.40 -21.07
CA MET A 168 -7.35 15.68 -20.42
C MET A 168 -6.97 14.20 -20.22
N GLN A 169 -7.38 13.66 -19.08
CA GLN A 169 -7.37 12.23 -18.79
C GLN A 169 -8.78 11.78 -18.45
N ILE A 170 -9.24 10.73 -19.09
CA ILE A 170 -10.53 10.09 -18.80
C ILE A 170 -10.26 8.62 -18.53
N GLY A 171 -10.73 8.11 -17.41
CA GLY A 171 -10.42 6.74 -17.04
C GLY A 171 -11.17 6.21 -15.83
N ALA A 172 -10.74 5.03 -15.40
CA ALA A 172 -11.26 4.34 -14.24
C ALA A 172 -10.14 3.80 -13.35
N ASN A 173 -10.41 3.77 -12.05
CA ASN A 173 -9.63 3.00 -11.08
C ASN A 173 -10.46 1.80 -10.66
N VAL A 174 -9.85 0.63 -10.64
CA VAL A 174 -10.47 -0.62 -10.20
C VAL A 174 -9.65 -1.17 -9.06
N THR A 175 -10.30 -1.43 -7.93
CA THR A 175 -9.71 -2.13 -6.79
C THR A 175 -10.49 -3.42 -6.57
N TYR A 176 -9.79 -4.53 -6.47
CA TYR A 176 -10.38 -5.85 -6.25
C TYR A 176 -9.55 -6.63 -5.26
N ASN A 177 -10.19 -7.41 -4.41
CA ASN A 177 -9.55 -8.40 -3.57
C ASN A 177 -10.42 -9.67 -3.46
N THR A 178 -9.78 -10.81 -3.28
CA THR A 178 -10.44 -12.08 -2.98
C THR A 178 -11.09 -12.04 -1.60
N ASN A 179 -12.03 -12.96 -1.36
CA ASN A 179 -12.69 -13.08 -0.07
C ASN A 179 -11.71 -13.43 1.06
N TRP A 180 -11.85 -12.73 2.17
CA TRP A 180 -11.06 -12.91 3.39
C TRP A 180 -11.83 -12.44 4.61
N TYR A 181 -11.40 -12.85 5.80
CA TYR A 181 -11.93 -12.31 7.04
C TYR A 181 -11.32 -10.95 7.33
N ALA A 182 -11.93 -9.88 6.81
CA ALA A 182 -11.44 -8.53 7.07
C ALA A 182 -11.54 -8.21 8.56
N PRO A 183 -10.47 -7.69 9.21
CA PRO A 183 -10.50 -7.37 10.63
C PRO A 183 -11.59 -6.36 10.97
N GLY A 184 -12.18 -6.48 12.16
CA GLY A 184 -13.03 -5.47 12.74
C GLY A 184 -12.19 -4.40 13.43
N TYR A 185 -12.72 -3.20 13.59
CA TYR A 185 -12.08 -2.12 14.33
C TYR A 185 -12.80 -1.88 15.65
N SER A 186 -12.07 -1.87 16.76
CA SER A 186 -12.58 -1.53 18.09
C SER A 186 -12.24 -0.06 18.41
N PRO A 187 -13.21 0.86 18.37
CA PRO A 187 -12.98 2.27 18.71
C PRO A 187 -12.50 2.47 20.15
N ALA A 188 -12.94 1.61 21.07
CA ALA A 188 -12.56 1.68 22.48
C ALA A 188 -11.08 1.37 22.72
N LEU A 189 -10.47 0.54 21.86
CA LEU A 189 -9.05 0.20 21.93
C LEU A 189 -8.21 0.98 20.92
N GLY A 190 -8.83 1.55 19.88
CA GLY A 190 -8.12 2.12 18.74
C GLY A 190 -7.38 1.08 17.90
N MET A 191 -7.76 -0.20 17.97
CA MET A 191 -7.06 -1.34 17.37
C MET A 191 -7.98 -2.16 16.47
N PHE A 192 -7.38 -2.83 15.49
CA PHE A 192 -8.05 -3.85 14.69
C PHE A 192 -8.01 -5.21 15.41
N TYR A 193 -9.09 -5.98 15.31
CA TYR A 193 -9.20 -7.31 15.88
C TYR A 193 -9.62 -8.33 14.81
N ASN A 194 -9.19 -9.58 14.97
CA ASN A 194 -9.53 -10.66 14.05
C ASN A 194 -10.95 -11.12 14.30
N GLN A 195 -11.74 -11.27 13.23
CA GLN A 195 -13.10 -11.79 13.30
C GLN A 195 -13.24 -12.97 12.31
N LYS A 196 -14.12 -13.91 12.64
CA LYS A 196 -14.47 -15.08 11.82
C LYS A 196 -15.96 -15.15 11.50
N VAL A 197 -16.66 -14.02 11.65
CA VAL A 197 -18.12 -13.97 11.47
C VAL A 197 -18.44 -13.90 9.99
N GLU A 198 -17.75 -13.03 9.23
CA GLU A 198 -18.09 -12.74 7.85
C GLU A 198 -16.86 -12.48 6.99
N LYS A 199 -16.87 -13.00 5.76
CA LYS A 199 -15.85 -12.74 4.74
C LYS A 199 -16.28 -11.60 3.83
N TYR A 200 -15.33 -10.74 3.50
CA TYR A 200 -15.51 -9.60 2.60
C TYR A 200 -14.58 -9.71 1.41
N GLY A 201 -15.02 -9.21 0.26
CA GLY A 201 -14.23 -9.23 -0.96
C GLY A 201 -15.01 -9.75 -2.17
N ASN A 202 -14.29 -10.22 -3.20
CA ASN A 202 -14.83 -10.66 -4.50
C ASN A 202 -15.71 -9.64 -5.22
N CYS A 203 -15.64 -8.38 -4.80
CA CYS A 203 -16.38 -7.30 -5.41
C CYS A 203 -15.44 -6.22 -5.92
N PRO A 204 -15.40 -5.93 -7.23
CA PRO A 204 -14.61 -4.83 -7.76
C PRO A 204 -15.21 -3.49 -7.35
N TYR A 205 -14.38 -2.64 -6.75
CA TYR A 205 -14.71 -1.26 -6.44
C TYR A 205 -14.19 -0.38 -7.57
N ILE A 206 -15.10 0.26 -8.31
CA ILE A 206 -14.79 0.98 -9.55
C ILE A 206 -15.09 2.47 -9.37
N ASP A 207 -14.10 3.31 -9.63
CA ASP A 207 -14.24 4.76 -9.71
C ASP A 207 -13.98 5.23 -11.13
N ALA A 208 -14.85 6.08 -11.68
CA ALA A 208 -14.60 6.78 -12.93
C ALA A 208 -14.06 8.19 -12.64
N PHE A 209 -13.15 8.68 -13.48
CA PHE A 209 -12.60 10.00 -13.28
C PHE A 209 -12.32 10.74 -14.60
N VAL A 210 -12.35 12.07 -14.51
CA VAL A 210 -11.89 12.99 -15.54
C VAL A 210 -10.95 14.00 -14.86
N ASN A 211 -9.70 14.07 -15.34
CA ASN A 211 -8.74 15.08 -14.90
C ASN A 211 -8.46 16.03 -16.07
N ILE A 212 -8.51 17.33 -15.81
CA ILE A 212 -8.24 18.37 -16.78
C ILE A 212 -7.10 19.23 -16.26
N GLN A 213 -5.98 19.24 -16.95
CA GLN A 213 -4.91 20.19 -16.70
C GLN A 213 -5.04 21.34 -17.70
N TRP A 214 -5.41 22.52 -17.19
CA TRP A 214 -5.52 23.74 -17.97
C TRP A 214 -4.45 24.73 -17.53
N LYS A 215 -3.38 24.84 -18.32
CA LYS A 215 -2.18 25.60 -17.96
C LYS A 215 -1.64 25.16 -16.57
N ARG A 216 -1.86 25.98 -15.53
CA ARG A 216 -1.44 25.70 -14.14
C ARG A 216 -2.54 25.13 -13.26
N ALA A 217 -3.81 25.23 -13.69
CA ALA A 217 -4.94 24.72 -12.95
C ALA A 217 -5.14 23.23 -13.27
N CYS A 218 -5.41 22.44 -12.24
CA CYS A 218 -5.87 21.06 -12.37
C CYS A 218 -7.29 20.95 -11.82
N ILE A 219 -8.21 20.54 -12.66
CA ILE A 219 -9.60 20.27 -12.30
C ILE A 219 -9.78 18.75 -12.32
N PHE A 220 -10.33 18.20 -11.28
CA PHE A 220 -10.67 16.79 -11.26
C PHE A 220 -12.16 16.58 -10.94
N VAL A 221 -12.75 15.65 -11.66
CA VAL A 221 -14.10 15.14 -11.46
C VAL A 221 -13.97 13.65 -11.22
N LYS A 222 -14.57 13.15 -10.15
CA LYS A 222 -14.54 11.73 -9.83
C LYS A 222 -15.92 11.24 -9.43
N PHE A 223 -16.34 10.17 -10.05
CA PHE A 223 -17.50 9.38 -9.67
C PHE A 223 -16.99 8.16 -8.91
N VAL A 224 -17.23 8.13 -7.62
CA VAL A 224 -16.80 7.05 -6.73
C VAL A 224 -17.81 5.92 -6.78
N ASN A 225 -17.33 4.68 -6.84
CA ASN A 225 -18.14 3.47 -6.76
C ASN A 225 -19.25 3.42 -7.82
N VAL A 226 -18.89 3.64 -9.09
CA VAL A 226 -19.84 3.60 -10.20
C VAL A 226 -20.44 2.20 -10.41
N GLY A 227 -19.75 1.14 -9.99
CA GLY A 227 -20.17 -0.26 -10.07
C GLY A 227 -21.18 -0.69 -9.00
N MET A 228 -21.55 0.17 -8.05
CA MET A 228 -22.48 -0.16 -6.98
C MET A 228 -23.83 -0.59 -7.55
N GLY A 229 -24.29 -1.79 -7.18
CA GLY A 229 -25.52 -2.39 -7.68
C GLY A 229 -25.44 -2.91 -9.13
N TRP A 230 -24.27 -2.86 -9.78
CA TRP A 230 -24.00 -3.43 -11.08
C TRP A 230 -22.48 -3.67 -11.26
N PRO A 231 -22.03 -4.82 -11.74
CA PRO A 231 -22.80 -5.99 -12.20
C PRO A 231 -23.31 -6.90 -11.08
N MET A 232 -22.97 -6.62 -9.79
CA MET A 232 -23.34 -7.43 -8.64
C MET A 232 -24.38 -6.69 -7.78
N GLU A 233 -25.61 -7.26 -7.70
CA GLU A 233 -26.68 -6.67 -6.90
C GLU A 233 -26.40 -6.66 -5.39
N HIS A 234 -25.61 -7.61 -4.88
CA HIS A 234 -25.28 -7.82 -3.46
C HIS A 234 -23.78 -7.73 -3.21
N ALA A 235 -23.18 -6.64 -3.63
CA ALA A 235 -21.76 -6.46 -3.45
C ALA A 235 -21.43 -5.87 -2.08
N ASP A 236 -20.59 -6.57 -1.31
CA ASP A 236 -20.08 -6.10 -0.03
C ASP A 236 -18.96 -5.11 -0.24
N TYR A 237 -19.25 -3.82 -0.06
CA TYR A 237 -18.26 -2.75 -0.15
C TYR A 237 -17.67 -2.41 1.21
N PHE A 238 -17.40 -3.40 2.06
CA PHE A 238 -16.77 -3.19 3.34
C PHE A 238 -15.25 -3.06 3.22
N SER A 239 -14.67 -2.13 3.98
CA SER A 239 -13.22 -1.98 4.13
C SER A 239 -12.67 -2.74 5.33
N ALA A 240 -13.48 -2.91 6.35
CA ALA A 240 -13.26 -3.67 7.56
C ALA A 240 -14.62 -4.16 8.07
N HIS A 241 -14.64 -5.13 8.96
CA HIS A 241 -15.89 -5.62 9.54
C HIS A 241 -16.65 -4.46 10.23
N GLY A 242 -17.90 -4.23 9.82
CA GLY A 242 -18.75 -3.13 10.30
C GLY A 242 -18.47 -1.74 9.68
N TYR A 243 -17.48 -1.61 8.76
CA TYR A 243 -17.11 -0.33 8.14
C TYR A 243 -17.27 -0.37 6.63
N ILE A 244 -18.34 0.25 6.16
CA ILE A 244 -18.65 0.32 4.72
C ILE A 244 -17.77 1.37 4.02
N ARG A 245 -17.33 1.05 2.80
CA ARG A 245 -16.69 2.03 1.90
C ARG A 245 -17.69 3.09 1.47
N PRO A 246 -17.22 4.28 1.03
CA PRO A 246 -18.13 5.29 0.49
C PRO A 246 -19.03 4.71 -0.60
N GLN A 247 -20.31 4.97 -0.45
CA GLN A 247 -21.30 4.67 -1.48
C GLN A 247 -21.05 5.52 -2.72
N ARG A 248 -21.91 5.39 -3.72
CA ARG A 248 -21.83 6.20 -4.93
C ARG A 248 -21.80 7.69 -4.59
N ALA A 249 -20.74 8.39 -4.99
CA ALA A 249 -20.52 9.79 -4.70
C ALA A 249 -19.87 10.51 -5.87
N PHE A 250 -20.29 11.76 -6.08
CA PHE A 250 -19.65 12.69 -7.00
C PHE A 250 -18.67 13.57 -6.24
N LYS A 251 -17.43 13.70 -6.76
CA LYS A 251 -16.39 14.56 -6.20
C LYS A 251 -15.87 15.50 -7.28
N LEU A 252 -15.78 16.79 -6.96
CA LEU A 252 -15.20 17.82 -7.80
C LEU A 252 -14.12 18.55 -6.99
N GLY A 253 -12.99 18.83 -7.60
CA GLY A 253 -11.95 19.62 -6.98
C GLY A 253 -11.14 20.40 -7.99
N ILE A 254 -10.60 21.52 -7.55
CA ILE A 254 -9.73 22.40 -8.33
C ILE A 254 -8.46 22.62 -7.52
N PHE A 255 -7.32 22.34 -8.15
CA PHE A 255 -6.00 22.67 -7.60
C PHE A 255 -5.35 23.75 -8.48
N TRP A 256 -5.05 24.87 -7.88
CA TRP A 256 -4.39 25.99 -8.57
C TRP A 256 -3.18 26.47 -7.74
N PRO A 257 -1.93 26.22 -8.20
CA PRO A 257 -0.74 26.73 -7.52
C PRO A 257 -0.59 28.25 -7.76
N PHE A 258 -0.69 29.03 -6.69
CA PHE A 258 -0.54 30.48 -6.72
C PHE A 258 0.92 30.94 -6.67
N TYR A 259 1.86 30.06 -6.30
CA TYR A 259 3.25 30.43 -6.19
C TYR A 259 3.88 30.62 -7.57
N MET A 260 4.27 31.88 -7.88
CA MET A 260 5.23 32.16 -8.92
C MET A 260 6.63 31.87 -8.34
N GLN A 261 7.41 31.01 -8.98
CA GLN A 261 8.85 31.09 -8.82
C GLN A 261 9.27 32.46 -9.31
N PRO A 262 10.02 33.29 -8.51
CA PRO A 262 10.61 34.51 -9.03
C PRO A 262 11.39 34.15 -10.28
N GLY A 263 11.09 34.81 -11.40
CA GLY A 263 11.78 34.56 -12.65
C GLY A 263 13.28 34.74 -12.38
N ARG A 264 14.07 33.71 -12.71
CA ARG A 264 15.53 33.83 -12.73
C ARG A 264 15.84 34.99 -13.66
N ASN A 265 16.18 36.13 -13.10
CA ASN A 265 16.66 37.28 -13.88
C ASN A 265 17.78 36.78 -14.79
N LYS A 266 17.51 36.68 -16.08
CA LYS A 266 18.59 36.62 -17.06
C LYS A 266 19.40 37.89 -16.80
N SER A 267 20.60 37.70 -16.26
CA SER A 267 21.59 38.76 -16.19
C SER A 267 21.67 39.39 -17.57
N VAL A 268 21.28 40.65 -17.67
CA VAL A 268 21.54 41.50 -18.83
C VAL A 268 23.05 41.46 -19.00
N GLY A 269 23.52 40.79 -20.06
CA GLY A 269 24.91 40.79 -20.43
C GLY A 269 25.36 42.22 -20.65
N ASN A 270 26.43 42.60 -19.99
CA ASN A 270 27.15 43.83 -20.22
C ASN A 270 27.43 44.04 -21.72
N ALA A 271 26.71 44.94 -22.33
CA ALA A 271 27.16 45.67 -23.49
C ALA A 271 28.01 46.80 -22.96
N GLY A 272 29.26 46.73 -23.18
CA GLY A 272 30.24 47.78 -22.96
C GLY A 272 31.55 47.25 -23.54
N GLY A 273 32.05 47.73 -24.62
CA GLY A 273 32.37 49.06 -25.00
C GLY A 273 33.88 49.22 -24.89
N GLY A 274 34.53 49.55 -25.92
CA GLY A 274 35.91 49.96 -25.95
C GLY A 274 36.78 49.11 -26.88
#